data_2ff9b853d91b0e5a3940886aec52647b
#
_entry.id   2ff9b853d91b0e5a3940886aec52647b
#
_cell.length_a   1.000
_cell.length_b   1.000
_cell.length_c   1.000
_cell.angle_alpha   90.00
_cell.angle_beta   90.00
_cell.angle_gamma   90.00
#
_symmetry.space_group_name_H-M   'P 1'
#
loop_
_entity.id
_entity.type
_entity.pdbx_description
1 polymer ?
#
loop_
_entity_poly.entity_id
_entity_poly.type
_entity_poly.pdbx_seq_one_letter_code
_entity_poly.pdbx_strand_id
1 'polypeptide(L)'
;MANFGDFQFEIYLAALHGNLPSLPIRYEELEAKALAKLSPSLASYVAGGCGNERTQDANVSAFDHWGIVPRMFRAATKRDLSIDLFGLKLPTPLFMAPVGVIGLCAPDGHGDIATAQAAARTGVPMVASTLTVDRLEDVAAHFGGTPGFFQLYTPTDRDLAQSLVRRAEAAGFKGIVVTLDTWIPGWRPRDLASGSFPQLRGLCLENYFSDERFRAMLSKPPEDDVAAATMQWTKIFGNPLTWEDLPWLRSLTKLPLLVKGVCHPEDVRRAADGGVDGIYCSNHGGRQANGGIAAIDMLPAVIEAAGKIPVLFDSGVRTGVDAIKALAMGAAAVGIGRPYAYGLALGGVDGIVHVLRCLLAEADLFMAVNGFPARADLRPEILQRVAATG
;
A
#
# COMPACT_ATOMS: atom_id res chain seq x y z
N MET A 1 -13.97 22.02 8.43
CA MET A 1 -12.95 21.05 8.84
C MET A 1 -11.61 21.76 8.88
N ALA A 2 -10.74 21.45 9.81
CA ALA A 2 -9.36 21.94 9.82
C ALA A 2 -8.63 21.37 8.59
N ASN A 3 -7.68 22.11 8.03
CA ASN A 3 -6.86 21.63 6.92
C ASN A 3 -5.81 20.64 7.47
N PHE A 4 -5.37 19.68 6.68
CA PHE A 4 -4.29 18.76 7.10
C PHE A 4 -2.99 19.50 7.44
N GLY A 5 -2.71 20.61 6.74
CA GLY A 5 -1.55 21.45 6.96
C GLY A 5 -1.50 22.14 8.33
N ASP A 6 -2.62 22.21 9.04
CA ASP A 6 -2.67 22.79 10.40
C ASP A 6 -1.78 22.00 11.37
N PHE A 7 -1.41 20.75 11.05
CA PHE A 7 -0.48 19.92 11.83
C PHE A 7 0.88 20.59 12.05
N GLN A 8 1.39 21.36 11.07
CA GLN A 8 2.66 22.08 11.30
C GLN A 8 2.54 23.10 12.45
N PHE A 9 1.40 23.76 12.59
CA PHE A 9 1.19 24.72 13.69
C PHE A 9 1.04 24.02 15.04
N GLU A 10 0.44 22.81 15.08
CA GLU A 10 0.44 22.00 16.31
C GLU A 10 1.87 21.73 16.79
N ILE A 11 2.77 21.38 15.85
CA ILE A 11 4.19 21.14 16.15
C ILE A 11 4.87 22.42 16.66
N TYR A 12 4.69 23.57 15.98
CA TYR A 12 5.31 24.83 16.39
C TYR A 12 4.78 25.31 17.77
N LEU A 13 3.47 25.19 17.99
CA LEU A 13 2.88 25.58 19.27
C LEU A 13 3.34 24.68 20.42
N ALA A 14 3.44 23.37 20.19
CA ALA A 14 4.00 22.45 21.18
C ALA A 14 5.46 22.77 21.52
N ALA A 15 6.25 23.16 20.51
CA ALA A 15 7.65 23.55 20.68
C ALA A 15 7.83 24.79 21.55
N LEU A 16 6.88 25.73 21.58
CA LEU A 16 6.91 26.90 22.50
C LEU A 16 6.90 26.47 23.96
N HIS A 17 6.40 25.27 24.26
CA HIS A 17 6.39 24.68 25.61
C HIS A 17 7.48 23.62 25.78
N GLY A 18 8.47 23.56 24.89
CA GLY A 18 9.59 22.60 24.95
C GLY A 18 9.25 21.20 24.45
N ASN A 19 8.05 20.98 23.91
CA ASN A 19 7.62 19.67 23.40
C ASN A 19 7.95 19.54 21.90
N LEU A 20 9.07 18.90 21.59
CA LEU A 20 9.47 18.59 20.21
C LEU A 20 8.87 17.25 19.76
N PRO A 21 8.69 17.03 18.43
CA PRO A 21 8.26 15.75 17.91
C PRO A 21 9.18 14.61 18.36
N SER A 22 8.61 13.56 18.92
CA SER A 22 9.36 12.37 19.36
C SER A 22 9.75 11.46 18.19
N LEU A 23 9.06 11.59 17.05
CA LEU A 23 9.30 10.83 15.84
C LEU A 23 9.86 11.73 14.73
N PRO A 24 10.71 11.19 13.83
CA PRO A 24 11.26 11.95 12.71
C PRO A 24 10.18 12.53 11.80
N ILE A 25 10.40 13.75 11.33
CA ILE A 25 9.57 14.38 10.29
C ILE A 25 10.10 14.04 8.89
N ARG A 26 11.42 13.95 8.72
CA ARG A 26 12.06 13.62 7.44
C ARG A 26 12.05 12.12 7.21
N TYR A 27 11.75 11.71 5.97
CA TYR A 27 11.68 10.31 5.60
C TYR A 27 13.00 9.55 5.84
N GLU A 28 14.14 10.14 5.47
CA GLU A 28 15.46 9.51 5.60
C GLU A 28 15.80 9.20 7.06
N GLU A 29 15.44 10.11 7.97
CA GLU A 29 15.63 9.91 9.41
C GLU A 29 14.66 8.85 9.97
N LEU A 30 13.41 8.84 9.46
CA LEU A 30 12.40 7.84 9.81
C LEU A 30 12.89 6.45 9.44
N GLU A 31 13.35 6.28 8.19
CA GLU A 31 13.89 5.02 7.67
C GLU A 31 15.09 4.56 8.48
N ALA A 32 16.09 5.42 8.65
CA ALA A 32 17.32 5.08 9.38
C ALA A 32 17.02 4.60 10.82
N LYS A 33 16.16 5.32 11.55
CA LYS A 33 15.79 4.96 12.92
C LYS A 33 14.96 3.67 12.96
N ALA A 34 14.04 3.48 12.02
CA ALA A 34 13.23 2.28 11.96
C ALA A 34 14.08 1.03 11.65
N LEU A 35 14.98 1.13 10.69
CA LEU A 35 15.88 0.03 10.35
C LEU A 35 16.83 -0.33 11.49
N ALA A 36 17.27 0.65 12.26
CA ALA A 36 18.08 0.42 13.47
C ALA A 36 17.29 -0.26 14.61
N LYS A 37 15.96 -0.12 14.63
CA LYS A 37 15.09 -0.70 15.66
C LYS A 37 14.60 -2.11 15.31
N LEU A 38 14.35 -2.37 14.04
CA LEU A 38 13.93 -3.68 13.55
C LEU A 38 15.07 -4.71 13.68
N SER A 39 14.72 -6.00 13.82
CA SER A 39 15.73 -7.05 13.72
C SER A 39 16.39 -7.00 12.34
N PRO A 40 17.67 -7.39 12.20
CA PRO A 40 18.39 -7.31 10.93
C PRO A 40 17.67 -8.01 9.77
N SER A 41 17.06 -9.17 10.02
CA SER A 41 16.31 -9.92 9.03
C SER A 41 15.03 -9.22 8.61
N LEU A 42 14.29 -8.64 9.56
CA LEU A 42 13.06 -7.91 9.25
C LEU A 42 13.37 -6.57 8.57
N ALA A 43 14.41 -5.87 9.00
CA ALA A 43 14.92 -4.65 8.35
C ALA A 43 15.28 -4.94 6.87
N SER A 44 16.00 -6.04 6.61
CA SER A 44 16.32 -6.51 5.25
C SER A 44 15.06 -6.78 4.44
N TYR A 45 14.09 -7.47 5.03
CA TYR A 45 12.83 -7.80 4.35
C TYR A 45 12.02 -6.53 3.99
N VAL A 46 11.86 -5.59 4.92
CA VAL A 46 11.04 -4.39 4.70
C VAL A 46 11.73 -3.42 3.73
N ALA A 47 13.01 -3.15 3.91
CA ALA A 47 13.76 -2.21 3.09
C ALA A 47 14.21 -2.77 1.74
N GLY A 48 14.49 -4.07 1.67
CA GLY A 48 15.11 -4.70 0.50
C GLY A 48 14.24 -4.71 -0.75
N GLY A 49 14.90 -4.73 -1.89
CA GLY A 49 14.33 -4.90 -3.22
C GLY A 49 14.88 -6.11 -3.97
N CYS A 50 14.53 -6.24 -5.23
CA CYS A 50 15.06 -7.28 -6.12
C CYS A 50 16.44 -6.93 -6.69
N GLY A 51 17.27 -7.95 -6.90
CA GLY A 51 18.56 -7.83 -7.55
C GLY A 51 19.46 -6.79 -6.86
N ASN A 52 20.01 -5.86 -7.62
CA ASN A 52 20.78 -4.73 -7.10
C ASN A 52 19.92 -3.49 -6.81
N GLU A 53 18.61 -3.65 -6.66
CA GLU A 53 17.64 -2.64 -6.22
C GLU A 53 17.43 -1.44 -7.17
N ARG A 54 17.94 -1.49 -8.40
CA ARG A 54 17.83 -0.37 -9.35
C ARG A 54 16.39 0.05 -9.64
N THR A 55 15.44 -0.91 -9.74
CA THR A 55 14.02 -0.56 -9.94
C THR A 55 13.44 0.13 -8.71
N GLN A 56 13.88 -0.29 -7.51
CA GLN A 56 13.47 0.36 -6.26
C GLN A 56 13.95 1.81 -6.19
N ASP A 57 15.23 2.03 -6.53
CA ASP A 57 15.84 3.37 -6.56
C ASP A 57 15.20 4.24 -7.65
N ALA A 58 14.97 3.67 -8.84
CA ALA A 58 14.30 4.35 -9.93
C ALA A 58 12.87 4.77 -9.55
N ASN A 59 12.13 3.96 -8.80
CA ASN A 59 10.79 4.34 -8.33
C ASN A 59 10.80 5.61 -7.47
N VAL A 60 11.86 5.85 -6.72
CA VAL A 60 12.01 7.06 -5.91
C VAL A 60 12.50 8.22 -6.77
N SER A 61 13.61 8.05 -7.49
CA SER A 61 14.25 9.12 -8.26
C SER A 61 13.41 9.59 -9.46
N ALA A 62 12.51 8.76 -10.00
CA ALA A 62 11.67 9.14 -11.12
C ALA A 62 10.69 10.28 -10.79
N PHE A 63 10.34 10.47 -9.52
CA PHE A 63 9.56 11.64 -9.11
C PHE A 63 10.31 12.95 -9.32
N ASP A 64 11.64 12.96 -9.28
CA ASP A 64 12.48 14.15 -9.49
C ASP A 64 12.45 14.64 -10.95
N HIS A 65 12.02 13.78 -11.88
CA HIS A 65 11.84 14.15 -13.30
C HIS A 65 10.60 15.02 -13.54
N TRP A 66 9.81 15.29 -12.51
CA TRP A 66 8.57 16.05 -12.62
C TRP A 66 8.56 17.24 -11.66
N GLY A 67 8.44 18.44 -12.20
CA GLY A 67 8.17 19.66 -11.46
C GLY A 67 6.69 20.03 -11.56
N ILE A 68 6.20 20.76 -10.55
CA ILE A 68 4.85 21.32 -10.56
C ILE A 68 4.93 22.83 -10.75
N VAL A 69 4.18 23.34 -11.72
CA VAL A 69 4.13 24.77 -12.04
C VAL A 69 3.12 25.44 -11.12
N PRO A 70 3.55 26.38 -10.24
CA PRO A 70 2.66 27.04 -9.28
C PRO A 70 1.72 28.05 -9.96
N ARG A 71 0.59 28.31 -9.33
CA ARG A 71 -0.38 29.32 -9.73
C ARG A 71 -0.59 30.31 -8.60
N MET A 72 -0.23 31.58 -8.84
CA MET A 72 -0.35 32.64 -7.83
C MET A 72 -1.70 33.37 -7.93
N PHE A 73 -2.01 34.16 -6.91
CA PHE A 73 -3.28 34.90 -6.77
C PHE A 73 -4.53 34.01 -6.78
N ARG A 74 -4.38 32.76 -6.35
CA ARG A 74 -5.49 31.82 -6.16
C ARG A 74 -5.65 31.57 -4.67
N ALA A 75 -6.80 32.00 -4.12
CA ALA A 75 -7.07 31.81 -2.70
C ALA A 75 -7.32 30.33 -2.39
N ALA A 76 -6.30 29.66 -1.87
CA ALA A 76 -6.37 28.26 -1.42
C ALA A 76 -6.37 28.17 0.12
N THR A 77 -7.19 29.02 0.76
CA THR A 77 -7.33 29.06 2.23
C THR A 77 -8.04 27.83 2.79
N LYS A 78 -8.97 27.25 2.01
CA LYS A 78 -9.57 25.95 2.29
C LYS A 78 -9.13 24.99 1.18
N ARG A 79 -8.61 23.85 1.56
CA ARG A 79 -8.24 22.80 0.60
C ARG A 79 -9.12 21.59 0.80
N ASP A 80 -9.40 20.91 -0.31
CA ASP A 80 -10.19 19.68 -0.31
C ASP A 80 -9.42 18.59 -1.04
N LEU A 81 -8.93 17.63 -0.25
CA LEU A 81 -8.26 16.41 -0.72
C LEU A 81 -9.21 15.20 -0.75
N SER A 82 -10.49 15.40 -0.43
CA SER A 82 -11.45 14.31 -0.43
C SER A 82 -11.65 13.72 -1.85
N ILE A 83 -11.95 12.44 -1.88
CA ILE A 83 -12.25 11.71 -3.12
C ILE A 83 -13.50 10.85 -2.94
N ASP A 84 -14.15 10.55 -4.06
CA ASP A 84 -15.11 9.46 -4.17
C ASP A 84 -14.44 8.32 -4.93
N LEU A 85 -14.32 7.16 -4.28
CA LEU A 85 -13.68 5.99 -4.85
C LEU A 85 -14.57 4.76 -4.60
N PHE A 86 -15.04 4.13 -5.67
CA PHE A 86 -15.97 2.98 -5.60
C PHE A 86 -17.24 3.27 -4.78
N GLY A 87 -17.76 4.52 -4.85
CA GLY A 87 -18.90 4.97 -4.06
C GLY A 87 -18.59 5.24 -2.58
N LEU A 88 -17.33 5.16 -2.17
CA LEU A 88 -16.87 5.48 -0.82
C LEU A 88 -16.33 6.91 -0.78
N LYS A 89 -16.85 7.71 0.14
CA LYS A 89 -16.33 9.06 0.39
C LYS A 89 -15.14 8.97 1.34
N LEU A 90 -13.95 9.29 0.84
CA LEU A 90 -12.71 9.27 1.59
C LEU A 90 -12.22 10.70 1.84
N PRO A 91 -11.74 11.02 3.05
CA PRO A 91 -11.27 12.36 3.37
C PRO A 91 -9.96 12.74 2.67
N THR A 92 -9.25 11.76 2.12
CA THR A 92 -7.94 11.90 1.52
C THR A 92 -7.74 10.87 0.40
N PRO A 93 -6.94 11.19 -0.62
CA PRO A 93 -6.59 10.24 -1.68
C PRO A 93 -5.45 9.28 -1.31
N LEU A 94 -4.94 9.32 -0.07
CA LEU A 94 -3.92 8.38 0.39
C LEU A 94 -4.57 7.09 0.90
N PHE A 95 -3.84 5.98 0.77
CA PHE A 95 -4.14 4.72 1.43
C PHE A 95 -2.87 3.97 1.81
N MET A 96 -2.95 3.08 2.78
CA MET A 96 -1.85 2.20 3.19
C MET A 96 -1.86 0.97 2.30
N ALA A 97 -0.79 0.81 1.50
CA ALA A 97 -0.61 -0.31 0.57
C ALA A 97 -0.39 -1.63 1.33
N PRO A 98 -0.72 -2.81 0.73
CA PRO A 98 -0.57 -4.08 1.41
C PRO A 98 0.91 -4.43 1.67
N VAL A 99 1.24 -4.79 2.90
CA VAL A 99 2.57 -5.21 3.34
C VAL A 99 2.46 -6.52 4.11
N GLY A 100 2.96 -7.62 3.53
CA GLY A 100 2.76 -8.99 4.03
C GLY A 100 3.55 -9.38 5.29
N VAL A 101 4.24 -8.44 5.93
CA VAL A 101 4.95 -8.65 7.21
C VAL A 101 4.68 -7.52 8.20
N ILE A 102 3.66 -6.72 7.92
CA ILE A 102 3.39 -5.52 8.73
C ILE A 102 3.15 -5.88 10.19
N GLY A 103 2.54 -7.04 10.46
CA GLY A 103 2.32 -7.54 11.80
C GLY A 103 3.60 -7.66 12.60
N LEU A 104 4.68 -8.13 11.98
CA LEU A 104 5.99 -8.31 12.63
C LEU A 104 6.74 -6.98 12.86
N CYS A 105 6.33 -5.89 12.20
CA CYS A 105 6.98 -4.59 12.36
C CYS A 105 6.57 -3.89 13.67
N ALA A 106 5.44 -4.28 14.26
CA ALA A 106 5.01 -3.73 15.54
C ALA A 106 5.80 -4.32 16.71
N PRO A 107 6.09 -3.53 17.75
CA PRO A 107 6.79 -4.03 18.94
C PRO A 107 6.07 -5.18 19.67
N ASP A 108 4.74 -5.21 19.60
CA ASP A 108 3.87 -6.23 20.21
C ASP A 108 3.54 -7.40 19.25
N GLY A 109 3.96 -7.32 17.99
CA GLY A 109 3.69 -8.34 16.99
C GLY A 109 2.31 -8.24 16.32
N HIS A 110 1.47 -7.24 16.66
CA HIS A 110 0.12 -7.04 16.13
C HIS A 110 0.00 -5.84 15.18
N GLY A 111 0.96 -5.69 14.29
CA GLY A 111 1.03 -4.54 13.38
C GLY A 111 -0.12 -4.47 12.38
N ASP A 112 -0.77 -5.58 12.05
CA ASP A 112 -1.95 -5.59 11.20
C ASP A 112 -3.12 -4.86 11.87
N ILE A 113 -3.40 -5.19 13.14
CA ILE A 113 -4.40 -4.51 13.98
C ILE A 113 -4.00 -3.04 14.22
N ALA A 114 -2.74 -2.77 14.55
CA ALA A 114 -2.26 -1.41 14.76
C ALA A 114 -2.44 -0.54 13.50
N THR A 115 -2.26 -1.11 12.30
CA THR A 115 -2.50 -0.42 11.04
C THR A 115 -3.99 -0.10 10.83
N ALA A 116 -4.88 -1.04 11.16
CA ALA A 116 -6.32 -0.80 11.13
C ALA A 116 -6.77 0.28 12.13
N GLN A 117 -6.20 0.31 13.33
CA GLN A 117 -6.43 1.36 14.32
C GLN A 117 -5.94 2.74 13.85
N ALA A 118 -4.80 2.79 13.16
CA ALA A 118 -4.31 4.02 12.54
C ALA A 118 -5.24 4.49 11.41
N ALA A 119 -5.77 3.57 10.60
CA ALA A 119 -6.80 3.88 9.61
C ALA A 119 -8.03 4.50 10.25
N ALA A 120 -8.53 3.92 11.34
CA ALA A 120 -9.67 4.43 12.10
C ALA A 120 -9.45 5.87 12.61
N ARG A 121 -8.21 6.19 13.05
CA ARG A 121 -7.87 7.50 13.61
C ARG A 121 -7.64 8.59 12.55
N THR A 122 -7.23 8.21 11.36
CA THR A 122 -6.82 9.15 10.31
C THR A 122 -7.82 9.26 9.15
N GLY A 123 -8.71 8.27 9.01
CA GLY A 123 -9.58 8.14 7.84
C GLY A 123 -8.83 7.68 6.57
N VAL A 124 -7.55 7.31 6.69
CA VAL A 124 -6.75 6.76 5.58
C VAL A 124 -7.01 5.27 5.46
N PRO A 125 -7.59 4.77 4.34
CA PRO A 125 -7.88 3.35 4.19
C PRO A 125 -6.63 2.47 4.26
N MET A 126 -6.80 1.23 4.74
CA MET A 126 -5.81 0.17 4.69
C MET A 126 -6.19 -0.86 3.64
N VAL A 127 -5.22 -1.33 2.87
CA VAL A 127 -5.32 -2.58 2.12
C VAL A 127 -4.62 -3.66 2.95
N ALA A 128 -5.41 -4.49 3.63
CA ALA A 128 -4.88 -5.59 4.45
C ALA A 128 -4.35 -6.72 3.56
N SER A 129 -3.18 -7.27 3.90
CA SER A 129 -2.58 -8.37 3.15
C SER A 129 -3.27 -9.70 3.43
N THR A 130 -3.15 -10.68 2.51
CA THR A 130 -3.42 -12.09 2.81
C THR A 130 -2.43 -12.65 3.83
N LEU A 131 -1.20 -12.13 3.82
CA LEU A 131 -0.11 -12.58 4.69
C LEU A 131 -0.03 -11.69 5.94
N THR A 132 -0.76 -12.09 6.97
CA THR A 132 -0.91 -11.34 8.24
C THR A 132 -0.60 -12.23 9.44
N VAL A 133 -0.24 -11.62 10.56
CA VAL A 133 -0.12 -12.29 11.88
C VAL A 133 -1.45 -12.31 12.62
N ASP A 134 -2.38 -11.39 12.30
CA ASP A 134 -3.71 -11.32 12.85
C ASP A 134 -4.72 -11.83 11.82
N ARG A 135 -5.83 -12.41 12.27
CA ARG A 135 -6.90 -12.84 11.37
C ARG A 135 -7.54 -11.62 10.70
N LEU A 136 -7.94 -11.78 9.43
CA LEU A 136 -8.58 -10.69 8.67
C LEU A 136 -9.84 -10.14 9.36
N GLU A 137 -10.58 -10.98 10.10
CA GLU A 137 -11.74 -10.59 10.86
C GLU A 137 -11.37 -9.67 12.04
N ASP A 138 -10.27 -10.00 12.74
CA ASP A 138 -9.78 -9.22 13.87
C ASP A 138 -9.23 -7.87 13.39
N VAL A 139 -8.52 -7.85 12.27
CA VAL A 139 -8.07 -6.62 11.61
C VAL A 139 -9.27 -5.75 11.23
N ALA A 140 -10.30 -6.34 10.59
CA ALA A 140 -11.48 -5.61 10.14
C ALA A 140 -12.27 -4.97 11.29
N ALA A 141 -12.33 -5.63 12.45
CA ALA A 141 -12.99 -5.12 13.64
C ALA A 141 -12.41 -3.79 14.15
N HIS A 142 -11.18 -3.44 13.73
CA HIS A 142 -10.47 -2.24 14.21
C HIS A 142 -10.50 -1.06 13.21
N PHE A 143 -11.19 -1.15 12.08
CA PHE A 143 -11.28 -0.03 11.10
C PHE A 143 -12.09 1.18 11.56
N GLY A 144 -12.91 1.06 12.63
CA GLY A 144 -13.62 2.20 13.22
C GLY A 144 -14.50 3.00 12.27
N GLY A 145 -14.98 2.42 11.17
CA GLY A 145 -15.78 3.09 10.14
C GLY A 145 -14.97 3.58 8.92
N THR A 146 -13.64 3.56 8.97
CA THR A 146 -12.80 3.76 7.78
C THR A 146 -12.86 2.51 6.91
N PRO A 147 -13.09 2.63 5.58
CA PRO A 147 -13.16 1.44 4.72
C PRO A 147 -11.80 0.72 4.62
N GLY A 148 -11.81 -0.61 4.78
CA GLY A 148 -10.66 -1.48 4.50
C GLY A 148 -10.85 -2.24 3.21
N PHE A 149 -9.73 -2.56 2.53
CA PHE A 149 -9.69 -3.43 1.35
C PHE A 149 -8.87 -4.68 1.70
N PHE A 150 -9.22 -5.81 1.10
CA PHE A 150 -8.47 -7.06 1.30
C PHE A 150 -7.64 -7.38 0.06
N GLN A 151 -6.32 -7.51 0.23
CA GLN A 151 -5.42 -7.95 -0.83
C GLN A 151 -5.35 -9.47 -0.83
N LEU A 152 -5.61 -10.06 -1.99
CA LEU A 152 -5.57 -11.49 -2.24
C LEU A 152 -4.31 -11.88 -3.01
N TYR A 153 -3.49 -12.75 -2.41
CA TYR A 153 -2.65 -13.67 -3.15
C TYR A 153 -3.46 -14.91 -3.44
N THR A 154 -3.75 -15.15 -4.72
CA THR A 154 -4.62 -16.24 -5.13
C THR A 154 -3.91 -17.58 -4.92
N PRO A 155 -4.39 -18.46 -4.03
CA PRO A 155 -3.84 -19.81 -3.91
C PRO A 155 -4.22 -20.66 -5.12
N THR A 156 -3.49 -21.77 -5.33
CA THR A 156 -3.80 -22.74 -6.39
C THR A 156 -5.10 -23.50 -6.14
N ASP A 157 -5.52 -23.63 -4.87
CA ASP A 157 -6.83 -24.18 -4.50
C ASP A 157 -7.91 -23.09 -4.64
N ARG A 158 -8.81 -23.27 -5.61
CA ARG A 158 -9.87 -22.30 -5.91
C ARG A 158 -10.92 -22.17 -4.80
N ASP A 159 -11.20 -23.26 -4.06
CA ASP A 159 -12.14 -23.21 -2.94
C ASP A 159 -11.57 -22.40 -1.78
N LEU A 160 -10.25 -22.49 -1.55
CA LEU A 160 -9.57 -21.65 -0.56
C LEU A 160 -9.57 -20.17 -0.96
N ALA A 161 -9.34 -19.86 -2.24
CA ALA A 161 -9.45 -18.49 -2.73
C ALA A 161 -10.87 -17.94 -2.47
N GLN A 162 -11.90 -18.74 -2.76
CA GLN A 162 -13.30 -18.38 -2.51
C GLN A 162 -13.57 -18.21 -1.00
N SER A 163 -13.02 -19.09 -0.15
CA SER A 163 -13.14 -18.98 1.30
C SER A 163 -12.59 -17.66 1.82
N LEU A 164 -11.35 -17.31 1.44
CA LEU A 164 -10.70 -16.06 1.85
C LEU A 164 -11.51 -14.83 1.41
N VAL A 165 -12.02 -14.82 0.18
CA VAL A 165 -12.86 -13.71 -0.32
C VAL A 165 -14.16 -13.59 0.45
N ARG A 166 -14.86 -14.71 0.70
CA ARG A 166 -16.12 -14.72 1.49
C ARG A 166 -15.90 -14.24 2.91
N ARG A 167 -14.80 -14.65 3.55
CA ARG A 167 -14.43 -14.18 4.89
C ARG A 167 -14.18 -12.68 4.90
N ALA A 168 -13.47 -12.15 3.89
CA ALA A 168 -13.25 -10.72 3.75
C ALA A 168 -14.57 -9.95 3.56
N GLU A 169 -15.48 -10.45 2.72
CA GLU A 169 -16.82 -9.86 2.56
C GLU A 169 -17.61 -9.87 3.88
N ALA A 170 -17.65 -11.00 4.56
CA ALA A 170 -18.35 -11.16 5.83
C ALA A 170 -17.77 -10.26 6.94
N ALA A 171 -16.45 -10.06 6.96
CA ALA A 171 -15.77 -9.15 7.88
C ALA A 171 -15.99 -7.67 7.55
N GLY A 172 -16.59 -7.35 6.40
CA GLY A 172 -16.98 -5.98 6.04
C GLY A 172 -15.96 -5.19 5.23
N PHE A 173 -14.96 -5.84 4.65
CA PHE A 173 -14.07 -5.21 3.65
C PHE A 173 -14.87 -4.64 2.48
N LYS A 174 -14.38 -3.59 1.86
CA LYS A 174 -15.10 -2.81 0.83
C LYS A 174 -14.59 -3.04 -0.59
N GLY A 175 -13.61 -3.91 -0.77
CA GLY A 175 -13.10 -4.32 -2.08
C GLY A 175 -12.01 -5.37 -1.94
N ILE A 176 -11.76 -6.07 -3.05
CA ILE A 176 -10.75 -7.12 -3.18
C ILE A 176 -9.67 -6.65 -4.14
N VAL A 177 -8.41 -6.75 -3.72
CA VAL A 177 -7.23 -6.36 -4.50
C VAL A 177 -6.42 -7.62 -4.83
N VAL A 178 -6.56 -8.14 -6.05
CA VAL A 178 -5.81 -9.31 -6.51
C VAL A 178 -4.41 -8.89 -6.95
N THR A 179 -3.39 -9.44 -6.31
CA THR A 179 -1.99 -9.17 -6.65
C THR A 179 -1.48 -10.17 -7.67
N LEU A 180 -1.07 -9.67 -8.84
CA LEU A 180 -0.67 -10.48 -10.00
C LEU A 180 0.83 -10.68 -10.11
N ASP A 181 1.64 -9.81 -9.53
CA ASP A 181 3.08 -9.75 -9.68
C ASP A 181 3.87 -10.59 -8.63
N THR A 182 3.17 -11.37 -7.79
CA THR A 182 3.80 -12.14 -6.68
C THR A 182 3.26 -13.58 -6.60
N TRP A 183 3.16 -14.26 -7.72
CA TRP A 183 2.88 -15.70 -7.73
C TRP A 183 4.15 -16.53 -7.40
N ILE A 184 5.32 -15.91 -7.51
CA ILE A 184 6.63 -16.42 -7.08
C ILE A 184 7.41 -15.27 -6.41
N PRO A 185 8.17 -15.52 -5.32
CA PRO A 185 9.03 -14.50 -4.73
C PRO A 185 10.12 -14.04 -5.70
N GLY A 186 10.32 -12.72 -5.80
CA GLY A 186 11.43 -12.16 -6.56
C GLY A 186 12.81 -12.49 -5.94
N TRP A 187 13.87 -12.37 -6.74
CA TRP A 187 15.24 -12.57 -6.27
C TRP A 187 15.69 -11.40 -5.38
N ARG A 188 15.61 -11.58 -4.06
CA ARG A 188 15.91 -10.54 -3.04
C ARG A 188 17.22 -10.88 -2.32
N PRO A 189 18.35 -10.33 -2.74
CA PRO A 189 19.67 -10.67 -2.20
C PRO A 189 19.80 -10.48 -0.69
N ARG A 190 19.19 -9.43 -0.12
CA ARG A 190 19.24 -9.19 1.34
C ARG A 190 18.54 -10.30 2.12
N ASP A 191 17.38 -10.78 1.66
CA ASP A 191 16.64 -11.85 2.29
C ASP A 191 17.38 -13.19 2.12
N LEU A 192 17.90 -13.44 0.91
CA LEU A 192 18.68 -14.65 0.59
C LEU A 192 19.98 -14.74 1.38
N ALA A 193 20.70 -13.63 1.55
CA ALA A 193 21.94 -13.59 2.31
C ALA A 193 21.73 -13.94 3.79
N SER A 194 20.57 -13.58 4.35
CA SER A 194 20.21 -13.92 5.73
C SER A 194 19.45 -15.24 5.86
N GLY A 195 19.07 -15.87 4.74
CA GLY A 195 18.19 -17.05 4.72
C GLY A 195 16.85 -16.79 5.40
N SER A 196 16.39 -15.54 5.41
CA SER A 196 15.20 -15.11 6.13
C SER A 196 14.01 -14.93 5.18
N PHE A 197 13.00 -15.78 5.37
CA PHE A 197 11.70 -15.64 4.74
C PHE A 197 10.64 -15.99 5.80
N PRO A 198 9.99 -14.99 6.41
CA PRO A 198 9.13 -15.17 7.59
C PRO A 198 8.06 -16.25 7.40
N GLN A 199 7.46 -16.31 6.22
CA GLN A 199 6.40 -17.28 5.91
C GLN A 199 6.87 -18.74 5.97
N LEU A 200 8.13 -19.02 5.61
CA LEU A 200 8.70 -20.38 5.75
C LEU A 200 8.96 -20.80 7.19
N ARG A 201 8.78 -19.87 8.13
CA ARG A 201 8.83 -20.13 9.58
C ARG A 201 7.43 -20.19 10.20
N GLY A 202 6.38 -20.23 9.37
CA GLY A 202 4.98 -20.22 9.82
C GLY A 202 4.49 -18.84 10.28
N LEU A 203 5.23 -17.75 10.01
CA LEU A 203 4.86 -16.40 10.40
C LEU A 203 4.04 -15.72 9.29
N CYS A 204 3.13 -14.83 9.67
CA CYS A 204 2.26 -14.10 8.75
C CYS A 204 1.38 -15.03 7.88
N LEU A 205 0.93 -16.15 8.41
CA LEU A 205 0.07 -17.12 7.72
C LEU A 205 -1.29 -17.28 8.39
N GLU A 206 -1.67 -16.38 9.30
CA GLU A 206 -2.85 -16.57 10.17
C GLU A 206 -4.15 -16.66 9.37
N ASN A 207 -4.29 -15.93 8.25
CA ASN A 207 -5.46 -16.06 7.39
C ASN A 207 -5.62 -17.44 6.75
N TYR A 208 -4.52 -18.18 6.53
CA TYR A 208 -4.54 -19.56 6.10
C TYR A 208 -4.77 -20.50 7.28
N PHE A 209 -4.04 -20.32 8.38
CA PHE A 209 -4.08 -21.20 9.55
C PHE A 209 -5.44 -21.18 10.25
N SER A 210 -6.18 -20.08 10.15
CA SER A 210 -7.55 -19.95 10.65
C SER A 210 -8.64 -20.36 9.64
N ASP A 211 -8.28 -20.66 8.38
CA ASP A 211 -9.24 -21.00 7.35
C ASP A 211 -9.64 -22.48 7.38
N GLU A 212 -10.94 -22.75 7.43
CA GLU A 212 -11.47 -24.14 7.51
C GLU A 212 -11.07 -24.98 6.31
N ARG A 213 -11.05 -24.38 5.08
CA ARG A 213 -10.65 -25.10 3.87
C ARG A 213 -9.17 -25.47 3.91
N PHE A 214 -8.32 -24.53 4.37
CA PHE A 214 -6.89 -24.82 4.54
C PHE A 214 -6.65 -25.88 5.61
N ARG A 215 -7.31 -25.76 6.75
CA ARG A 215 -7.20 -26.75 7.85
C ARG A 215 -7.64 -28.14 7.44
N ALA A 216 -8.64 -28.26 6.56
CA ALA A 216 -9.08 -29.55 6.02
C ALA A 216 -8.04 -30.23 5.10
N MET A 217 -7.01 -29.51 4.63
CA MET A 217 -5.90 -30.10 3.87
C MET A 217 -4.80 -30.71 4.76
N LEU A 218 -4.89 -30.49 6.07
CA LEU A 218 -3.87 -30.89 7.05
C LEU A 218 -4.27 -32.16 7.79
N SER A 219 -3.28 -32.97 8.15
CA SER A 219 -3.49 -34.14 9.02
C SER A 219 -3.61 -33.79 10.51
N LYS A 220 -3.07 -32.63 10.89
CA LYS A 220 -3.16 -32.06 12.25
C LYS A 220 -3.41 -30.56 12.13
N PRO A 221 -4.06 -29.93 13.15
CA PRO A 221 -4.23 -28.49 13.19
C PRO A 221 -2.88 -27.75 13.13
N PRO A 222 -2.84 -26.50 12.54
CA PRO A 222 -1.60 -25.71 12.47
C PRO A 222 -0.90 -25.52 13.82
N GLU A 223 -1.66 -25.37 14.91
CA GLU A 223 -1.20 -25.18 16.28
C GLU A 223 -0.43 -26.41 16.83
N ASP A 224 -0.73 -27.61 16.32
CA ASP A 224 -0.08 -28.86 16.71
C ASP A 224 1.13 -29.19 15.81
N ASP A 225 1.15 -28.69 14.55
CA ASP A 225 2.25 -28.92 13.61
C ASP A 225 2.40 -27.77 12.62
N VAL A 226 2.99 -26.66 13.10
CA VAL A 226 3.26 -25.47 12.30
C VAL A 226 4.13 -25.77 11.09
N ALA A 227 5.09 -26.72 11.21
CA ALA A 227 5.98 -27.05 10.12
C ALA A 227 5.23 -27.74 8.96
N ALA A 228 4.36 -28.71 9.26
CA ALA A 228 3.52 -29.36 8.25
C ALA A 228 2.53 -28.38 7.60
N ALA A 229 1.92 -27.50 8.40
CA ALA A 229 1.02 -26.45 7.90
C ALA A 229 1.76 -25.48 6.97
N THR A 230 2.98 -25.05 7.34
CA THR A 230 3.82 -24.20 6.50
C THR A 230 4.19 -24.90 5.19
N MET A 231 4.57 -26.16 5.23
CA MET A 231 4.87 -26.95 4.02
C MET A 231 3.63 -27.13 3.13
N GLN A 232 2.44 -27.27 3.70
CA GLN A 232 1.21 -27.27 2.92
C GLN A 232 0.94 -25.91 2.26
N TRP A 233 1.16 -24.80 2.98
CA TRP A 233 1.06 -23.47 2.42
C TRP A 233 1.99 -23.28 1.20
N THR A 234 3.24 -23.74 1.25
CA THR A 234 4.17 -23.62 0.11
C THR A 234 3.70 -24.34 -1.16
N LYS A 235 2.85 -25.38 -1.02
CA LYS A 235 2.30 -26.12 -2.16
C LYS A 235 1.14 -25.40 -2.84
N ILE A 236 0.48 -24.50 -2.14
CA ILE A 236 -0.72 -23.83 -2.62
C ILE A 236 -0.53 -22.33 -2.86
N PHE A 237 0.56 -21.75 -2.32
CA PHE A 237 0.90 -20.35 -2.56
C PHE A 237 1.43 -20.15 -3.98
N GLY A 238 0.99 -19.06 -4.62
CA GLY A 238 1.56 -18.66 -5.90
C GLY A 238 0.90 -19.31 -7.12
N ASN A 239 -0.37 -18.98 -7.35
CA ASN A 239 -1.05 -19.36 -8.58
C ASN A 239 -0.66 -18.42 -9.73
N PRO A 240 -0.03 -18.90 -10.81
CA PRO A 240 0.28 -18.10 -12.00
C PRO A 240 -1.00 -17.88 -12.83
N LEU A 241 -1.81 -16.91 -12.40
CA LEU A 241 -3.06 -16.57 -13.08
C LEU A 241 -2.82 -16.09 -14.52
N THR A 242 -3.77 -16.42 -15.39
CA THR A 242 -3.89 -15.92 -16.75
C THR A 242 -5.13 -15.06 -16.92
N TRP A 243 -5.28 -14.37 -18.05
CA TRP A 243 -6.49 -13.61 -18.35
C TRP A 243 -7.74 -14.48 -18.44
N GLU A 244 -7.60 -15.78 -18.68
CA GLU A 244 -8.68 -16.75 -18.70
C GLU A 244 -9.26 -17.02 -17.31
N ASP A 245 -8.49 -16.72 -16.24
CA ASP A 245 -8.96 -16.85 -14.87
C ASP A 245 -9.76 -15.63 -14.38
N LEU A 246 -9.72 -14.52 -15.10
CA LEU A 246 -10.36 -13.27 -14.67
C LEU A 246 -11.89 -13.40 -14.51
N PRO A 247 -12.64 -14.07 -15.40
CA PRO A 247 -14.07 -14.29 -15.19
C PRO A 247 -14.38 -15.07 -13.92
N TRP A 248 -13.55 -16.07 -13.58
CA TRP A 248 -13.67 -16.78 -12.32
C TRP A 248 -13.39 -15.87 -11.13
N LEU A 249 -12.31 -15.09 -11.12
CA LEU A 249 -12.02 -14.14 -10.06
C LEU A 249 -13.17 -13.13 -9.87
N ARG A 250 -13.73 -12.61 -10.97
CA ARG A 250 -14.88 -11.70 -10.92
C ARG A 250 -16.10 -12.36 -10.29
N SER A 251 -16.29 -13.67 -10.51
CA SER A 251 -17.42 -14.43 -9.96
C SER A 251 -17.36 -14.64 -8.45
N LEU A 252 -16.17 -14.47 -7.83
CA LEU A 252 -15.98 -14.70 -6.39
C LEU A 252 -16.63 -13.63 -5.51
N THR A 253 -16.81 -12.41 -6.02
CA THR A 253 -17.28 -11.27 -5.24
C THR A 253 -18.13 -10.31 -6.05
N LYS A 254 -19.00 -9.57 -5.37
CA LYS A 254 -19.71 -8.41 -5.92
C LYS A 254 -19.09 -7.08 -5.49
N LEU A 255 -18.14 -7.13 -4.57
CA LEU A 255 -17.39 -5.95 -4.17
C LEU A 255 -16.52 -5.44 -5.34
N PRO A 256 -16.07 -4.20 -5.29
CA PRO A 256 -15.04 -3.71 -6.20
C PRO A 256 -13.85 -4.66 -6.27
N LEU A 257 -13.54 -5.11 -7.49
CA LEU A 257 -12.41 -5.99 -7.79
C LEU A 257 -11.31 -5.18 -8.48
N LEU A 258 -10.14 -5.13 -7.86
CA LEU A 258 -8.98 -4.45 -8.39
C LEU A 258 -7.88 -5.47 -8.72
N VAL A 259 -7.09 -5.17 -9.74
CA VAL A 259 -5.88 -5.93 -10.09
C VAL A 259 -4.65 -5.09 -9.85
N LYS A 260 -3.72 -5.60 -9.02
CA LYS A 260 -2.46 -4.93 -8.63
C LYS A 260 -1.26 -5.58 -9.32
N GLY A 261 -0.28 -4.73 -9.68
CA GLY A 261 0.93 -5.14 -10.41
C GLY A 261 0.83 -4.86 -11.91
N VAL A 262 -0.16 -4.06 -12.32
CA VAL A 262 -0.42 -3.76 -13.72
C VAL A 262 0.24 -2.46 -14.11
N CYS A 263 1.22 -2.53 -15.03
CA CYS A 263 1.98 -1.38 -15.54
C CYS A 263 1.96 -1.28 -17.09
N HIS A 264 1.39 -2.27 -17.79
CA HIS A 264 1.36 -2.29 -19.25
C HIS A 264 -0.03 -1.93 -19.79
N PRO A 265 -0.16 -0.99 -20.77
CA PRO A 265 -1.46 -0.54 -21.27
C PRO A 265 -2.34 -1.65 -21.86
N GLU A 266 -1.76 -2.69 -22.47
CA GLU A 266 -2.54 -3.82 -22.99
C GLU A 266 -3.17 -4.64 -21.85
N ASP A 267 -2.43 -4.85 -20.75
CA ASP A 267 -2.95 -5.55 -19.58
C ASP A 267 -4.09 -4.76 -18.92
N VAL A 268 -3.98 -3.42 -18.93
CA VAL A 268 -5.06 -2.55 -18.47
C VAL A 268 -6.33 -2.75 -19.27
N ARG A 269 -6.24 -2.78 -20.62
CA ARG A 269 -7.41 -3.00 -21.49
C ARG A 269 -8.01 -4.37 -21.26
N ARG A 270 -7.20 -5.43 -21.16
CA ARG A 270 -7.69 -6.79 -20.85
C ARG A 270 -8.38 -6.85 -19.49
N ALA A 271 -7.83 -6.20 -18.47
CA ALA A 271 -8.45 -6.10 -17.17
C ALA A 271 -9.80 -5.38 -17.24
N ALA A 272 -9.86 -4.26 -17.96
CA ALA A 272 -11.09 -3.48 -18.19
C ALA A 272 -12.16 -4.31 -18.90
N ASP A 273 -11.80 -4.98 -19.98
CA ASP A 273 -12.69 -5.86 -20.76
C ASP A 273 -13.20 -7.04 -19.90
N GLY A 274 -12.38 -7.50 -18.96
CA GLY A 274 -12.71 -8.57 -18.00
C GLY A 274 -13.55 -8.12 -16.81
N GLY A 275 -13.94 -6.83 -16.75
CA GLY A 275 -14.89 -6.31 -15.75
C GLY A 275 -14.30 -6.05 -14.38
N VAL A 276 -13.03 -5.65 -14.29
CA VAL A 276 -12.47 -5.12 -13.03
C VAL A 276 -12.99 -3.71 -12.78
N ASP A 277 -13.13 -3.36 -11.51
CA ASP A 277 -13.61 -2.04 -11.09
C ASP A 277 -12.47 -1.03 -10.90
N GLY A 278 -11.23 -1.50 -10.79
CA GLY A 278 -10.05 -0.65 -10.60
C GLY A 278 -8.75 -1.28 -11.07
N ILE A 279 -7.86 -0.43 -11.56
CA ILE A 279 -6.48 -0.80 -11.88
C ILE A 279 -5.57 -0.30 -10.76
N TYR A 280 -4.63 -1.14 -10.33
CA TYR A 280 -3.63 -0.73 -9.35
C TYR A 280 -2.24 -0.77 -10.00
N CYS A 281 -1.83 0.38 -10.53
CA CYS A 281 -0.52 0.59 -11.14
C CYS A 281 0.57 0.51 -10.07
N SER A 282 1.39 -0.52 -10.16
CA SER A 282 2.40 -0.86 -9.16
C SER A 282 3.43 -1.80 -9.75
N ASN A 283 4.70 -1.63 -9.41
CA ASN A 283 5.75 -2.62 -9.63
C ASN A 283 6.24 -3.24 -8.30
N HIS A 284 5.32 -3.30 -7.30
CA HIS A 284 5.58 -3.83 -5.96
C HIS A 284 6.74 -3.13 -5.23
N GLY A 285 6.96 -1.85 -5.53
CA GLY A 285 8.06 -1.08 -4.95
C GLY A 285 9.44 -1.60 -5.31
N GLY A 286 9.61 -2.25 -6.48
CA GLY A 286 10.87 -2.84 -6.94
C GLY A 286 11.26 -4.15 -6.22
N ARG A 287 10.30 -4.82 -5.56
CA ARG A 287 10.55 -6.03 -4.75
C ARG A 287 10.37 -7.34 -5.51
N GLN A 288 9.73 -7.32 -6.69
CA GLN A 288 9.43 -8.51 -7.47
C GLN A 288 10.30 -8.65 -8.72
N ALA A 289 10.69 -7.55 -9.33
CA ALA A 289 11.60 -7.55 -10.47
C ALA A 289 12.61 -6.40 -10.36
N ASN A 290 13.79 -6.61 -10.93
CA ASN A 290 14.83 -5.58 -11.07
C ASN A 290 15.12 -5.34 -12.56
N GLY A 291 15.50 -4.10 -12.92
CA GLY A 291 15.72 -3.70 -14.31
C GLY A 291 14.43 -3.25 -15.02
N GLY A 292 13.31 -3.12 -14.28
CA GLY A 292 12.07 -2.54 -14.80
C GLY A 292 12.05 -1.01 -14.75
N ILE A 293 11.09 -0.43 -15.49
CA ILE A 293 10.81 1.01 -15.49
C ILE A 293 10.13 1.40 -14.17
N ALA A 294 10.39 2.61 -13.68
CA ALA A 294 9.69 3.17 -12.53
C ALA A 294 8.18 3.22 -12.76
N ALA A 295 7.39 2.83 -11.76
CA ALA A 295 5.94 2.76 -11.89
C ALA A 295 5.30 4.12 -12.23
N ILE A 296 5.86 5.22 -11.71
CA ILE A 296 5.38 6.58 -12.00
C ILE A 296 5.54 6.96 -13.48
N ASP A 297 6.56 6.46 -14.16
CA ASP A 297 6.78 6.70 -15.58
C ASP A 297 5.80 5.92 -16.48
N MET A 298 5.25 4.80 -15.96
CA MET A 298 4.21 4.01 -16.64
C MET A 298 2.80 4.56 -16.37
N LEU A 299 2.61 5.31 -15.30
CA LEU A 299 1.31 5.76 -14.84
C LEU A 299 0.49 6.53 -15.89
N PRO A 300 1.03 7.49 -16.68
CA PRO A 300 0.26 8.19 -17.71
C PRO A 300 -0.34 7.24 -18.75
N ALA A 301 0.44 6.28 -19.25
CA ALA A 301 -0.02 5.31 -20.25
C ALA A 301 -1.07 4.32 -19.66
N VAL A 302 -0.93 3.96 -18.40
CA VAL A 302 -1.90 3.14 -17.68
C VAL A 302 -3.22 3.88 -17.53
N ILE A 303 -3.19 5.17 -17.15
CA ILE A 303 -4.39 6.01 -17.01
C ILE A 303 -5.12 6.17 -18.34
N GLU A 304 -4.37 6.47 -19.40
CA GLU A 304 -4.94 6.59 -20.75
C GLU A 304 -5.65 5.29 -21.16
N ALA A 305 -5.01 4.14 -20.93
CA ALA A 305 -5.58 2.84 -21.26
C ALA A 305 -6.79 2.45 -20.40
N ALA A 306 -6.84 2.89 -19.15
CA ALA A 306 -7.91 2.61 -18.19
C ALA A 306 -9.21 3.40 -18.51
N GLY A 307 -9.10 4.53 -19.20
CA GLY A 307 -10.24 5.36 -19.57
C GLY A 307 -11.01 5.87 -18.35
N LYS A 308 -12.17 5.27 -18.06
CA LYS A 308 -13.02 5.68 -16.92
C LYS A 308 -12.79 4.86 -15.65
N ILE A 309 -12.04 3.77 -15.74
CA ILE A 309 -11.74 2.92 -14.59
C ILE A 309 -10.73 3.65 -13.69
N PRO A 310 -10.99 3.81 -12.40
CA PRO A 310 -10.05 4.47 -11.50
C PRO A 310 -8.73 3.70 -11.41
N VAL A 311 -7.62 4.45 -11.49
CA VAL A 311 -6.28 3.91 -11.35
C VAL A 311 -5.74 4.29 -9.98
N LEU A 312 -5.46 3.29 -9.15
CA LEU A 312 -4.70 3.44 -7.92
C LEU A 312 -3.21 3.32 -8.26
N PHE A 313 -2.37 3.97 -7.48
CA PHE A 313 -0.93 3.99 -7.71
C PHE A 313 -0.16 3.74 -6.42
N ASP A 314 0.94 2.99 -6.47
CA ASP A 314 2.01 3.00 -5.47
C ASP A 314 3.39 2.83 -6.15
N SER A 315 4.40 2.65 -5.37
CA SER A 315 5.82 2.47 -5.70
C SER A 315 6.60 3.78 -5.73
N GLY A 316 7.46 3.93 -4.74
CA GLY A 316 8.40 5.04 -4.64
C GLY A 316 7.93 6.25 -3.84
N VAL A 317 6.67 6.36 -3.46
CA VAL A 317 6.13 7.49 -2.68
C VAL A 317 6.80 7.59 -1.30
N ARG A 318 7.39 8.75 -1.01
CA ARG A 318 8.07 9.06 0.25
C ARG A 318 7.56 10.33 0.91
N THR A 319 7.04 11.27 0.10
CA THR A 319 6.64 12.61 0.52
C THR A 319 5.19 12.89 0.12
N GLY A 320 4.59 13.92 0.73
CA GLY A 320 3.28 14.40 0.30
C GLY A 320 3.29 14.96 -1.13
N VAL A 321 4.43 15.53 -1.54
CA VAL A 321 4.61 16.06 -2.91
C VAL A 321 4.65 14.94 -3.94
N ASP A 322 5.24 13.78 -3.63
CA ASP A 322 5.20 12.61 -4.53
C ASP A 322 3.76 12.18 -4.77
N ALA A 323 2.95 12.15 -3.70
CA ALA A 323 1.53 11.84 -3.84
C ALA A 323 0.82 12.86 -4.73
N ILE A 324 1.08 14.16 -4.57
CA ILE A 324 0.51 15.22 -5.42
C ILE A 324 0.92 15.03 -6.89
N LYS A 325 2.17 14.66 -7.18
CA LYS A 325 2.63 14.38 -8.56
C LYS A 325 1.85 13.22 -9.18
N ALA A 326 1.70 12.10 -8.47
CA ALA A 326 0.92 10.96 -8.96
C ALA A 326 -0.56 11.31 -9.17
N LEU A 327 -1.16 12.08 -8.26
CA LEU A 327 -2.52 12.58 -8.40
C LEU A 327 -2.67 13.53 -9.60
N ALA A 328 -1.70 14.40 -9.81
CA ALA A 328 -1.71 15.32 -10.96
C ALA A 328 -1.56 14.57 -12.29
N MET A 329 -0.86 13.44 -12.34
CA MET A 329 -0.83 12.55 -13.50
C MET A 329 -2.17 11.88 -13.78
N GLY A 330 -3.07 11.83 -12.78
CA GLY A 330 -4.42 11.28 -12.92
C GLY A 330 -4.71 10.07 -12.04
N ALA A 331 -3.81 9.67 -11.13
CA ALA A 331 -4.13 8.62 -10.16
C ALA A 331 -5.37 9.00 -9.34
N ALA A 332 -6.28 8.07 -9.14
CA ALA A 332 -7.47 8.27 -8.30
C ALA A 332 -7.12 8.28 -6.81
N ALA A 333 -6.18 7.42 -6.41
CA ALA A 333 -5.66 7.33 -5.06
C ALA A 333 -4.20 6.86 -5.09
N VAL A 334 -3.43 7.18 -4.01
CA VAL A 334 -2.00 6.93 -3.92
C VAL A 334 -1.69 6.13 -2.66
N GLY A 335 -1.03 4.99 -2.85
CA GLY A 335 -0.62 4.07 -1.80
C GLY A 335 0.77 4.36 -1.27
N ILE A 336 0.94 4.20 0.03
CA ILE A 336 2.23 4.25 0.71
C ILE A 336 2.52 2.89 1.35
N GLY A 337 3.75 2.40 1.25
CA GLY A 337 4.19 1.13 1.85
C GLY A 337 5.20 1.35 2.96
N ARG A 338 6.49 1.40 2.62
CA ARG A 338 7.58 1.53 3.59
C ARG A 338 7.40 2.66 4.62
N PRO A 339 6.95 3.89 4.26
CA PRO A 339 6.83 4.96 5.24
C PRO A 339 5.98 4.60 6.45
N TYR A 340 4.80 4.00 6.27
CA TYR A 340 3.96 3.65 7.41
C TYR A 340 4.49 2.44 8.19
N ALA A 341 5.17 1.48 7.51
CA ALA A 341 5.83 0.37 8.19
C ALA A 341 6.96 0.85 9.11
N TYR A 342 7.71 1.87 8.70
CA TYR A 342 8.73 2.49 9.54
C TYR A 342 8.11 3.27 10.72
N GLY A 343 7.00 3.97 10.48
CA GLY A 343 6.24 4.60 11.55
C GLY A 343 5.77 3.58 12.58
N LEU A 344 5.19 2.48 12.13
CA LEU A 344 4.77 1.36 12.99
C LEU A 344 5.91 0.83 13.84
N ALA A 345 7.07 0.57 13.23
CA ALA A 345 8.24 0.06 13.94
C ALA A 345 8.71 0.99 15.06
N LEU A 346 8.60 2.30 14.86
CA LEU A 346 9.08 3.29 15.82
C LEU A 346 8.07 3.59 16.92
N GLY A 347 6.77 3.63 16.61
CA GLY A 347 5.77 4.14 17.54
C GLY A 347 4.41 3.43 17.50
N GLY A 348 4.32 2.21 16.96
CA GLY A 348 3.04 1.50 16.88
C GLY A 348 2.00 2.33 16.11
N VAL A 349 0.77 2.35 16.61
CA VAL A 349 -0.34 3.14 16.04
C VAL A 349 0.01 4.62 15.92
N ASP A 350 0.59 5.22 16.96
CA ASP A 350 0.96 6.63 16.96
C ASP A 350 2.04 6.94 15.92
N GLY A 351 2.95 5.99 15.67
CA GLY A 351 3.95 6.11 14.63
C GLY A 351 3.36 6.13 13.22
N ILE A 352 2.39 5.27 12.94
CA ILE A 352 1.67 5.30 11.66
C ILE A 352 0.90 6.62 11.51
N VAL A 353 0.14 7.02 12.54
CA VAL A 353 -0.63 8.28 12.54
C VAL A 353 0.28 9.47 12.29
N HIS A 354 1.46 9.51 12.94
CA HIS A 354 2.45 10.57 12.73
C HIS A 354 2.89 10.65 11.25
N VAL A 355 3.28 9.52 10.66
CA VAL A 355 3.71 9.47 9.25
C VAL A 355 2.59 9.92 8.31
N LEU A 356 1.37 9.44 8.50
CA LEU A 356 0.22 9.84 7.69
C LEU A 356 -0.07 11.33 7.81
N ARG A 357 0.00 11.88 9.02
CA ARG A 357 -0.19 13.33 9.25
C ARG A 357 0.90 14.16 8.61
N CYS A 358 2.16 13.72 8.64
CA CYS A 358 3.26 14.40 7.95
C CYS A 358 3.03 14.46 6.43
N LEU A 359 2.70 13.32 5.81
CA LEU A 359 2.45 13.24 4.36
C LEU A 359 1.25 14.09 3.94
N LEU A 360 0.15 14.03 4.70
CA LEU A 360 -1.06 14.80 4.42
C LEU A 360 -0.84 16.30 4.64
N ALA A 361 -0.11 16.69 5.68
CA ALA A 361 0.21 18.08 5.94
C ALA A 361 1.09 18.68 4.85
N GLU A 362 2.12 17.95 4.41
CA GLU A 362 2.99 18.39 3.33
C GLU A 362 2.19 18.54 2.02
N ALA A 363 1.36 17.55 1.66
CA ALA A 363 0.53 17.61 0.46
C ALA A 363 -0.44 18.81 0.50
N ASP A 364 -1.12 19.02 1.62
CA ASP A 364 -2.07 20.11 1.81
C ASP A 364 -1.40 21.49 1.75
N LEU A 365 -0.26 21.65 2.44
CA LEU A 365 0.52 22.90 2.41
C LEU A 365 1.08 23.18 1.03
N PHE A 366 1.53 22.14 0.32
CA PHE A 366 1.97 22.27 -1.05
C PHE A 366 0.84 22.80 -1.95
N MET A 367 -0.37 22.26 -1.82
CA MET A 367 -1.54 22.75 -2.55
C MET A 367 -1.86 24.20 -2.21
N ALA A 368 -1.78 24.57 -0.93
CA ALA A 368 -2.02 25.94 -0.47
C ALA A 368 -1.10 26.94 -1.14
N VAL A 369 0.23 26.70 -1.05
CA VAL A 369 1.26 27.63 -1.56
C VAL A 369 1.22 27.71 -3.09
N ASN A 370 0.90 26.63 -3.76
CA ASN A 370 0.87 26.58 -5.23
C ASN A 370 -0.51 26.93 -5.85
N GLY A 371 -1.50 27.32 -5.04
CA GLY A 371 -2.79 27.79 -5.51
C GLY A 371 -3.72 26.71 -6.06
N PHE A 372 -3.72 25.52 -5.47
CA PHE A 372 -4.59 24.39 -5.80
C PHE A 372 -5.58 24.13 -4.66
N PRO A 373 -6.79 24.74 -4.66
CA PRO A 373 -7.74 24.59 -3.57
C PRO A 373 -8.41 23.20 -3.49
N ALA A 374 -8.44 22.44 -4.57
CA ALA A 374 -9.13 21.15 -4.59
C ALA A 374 -8.33 20.07 -5.33
N ARG A 375 -8.63 18.80 -5.03
CA ARG A 375 -8.11 17.64 -5.77
C ARG A 375 -8.32 17.79 -7.29
N ALA A 376 -9.45 18.38 -7.72
CA ALA A 376 -9.76 18.60 -9.12
C ALA A 376 -8.83 19.58 -9.84
N ASP A 377 -8.05 20.39 -9.12
CA ASP A 377 -7.02 21.26 -9.70
C ASP A 377 -5.72 20.53 -10.02
N LEU A 378 -5.51 19.35 -9.44
CA LEU A 378 -4.34 18.51 -9.71
C LEU A 378 -4.56 17.77 -11.03
N ARG A 379 -4.02 18.31 -12.10
CA ARG A 379 -4.17 17.82 -13.49
C ARG A 379 -2.82 17.76 -14.18
N PRO A 380 -2.69 16.97 -15.27
CA PRO A 380 -1.42 16.84 -15.99
C PRO A 380 -0.81 18.17 -16.46
N GLU A 381 -1.64 19.20 -16.72
CA GLU A 381 -1.18 20.50 -17.20
C GLU A 381 -0.35 21.29 -16.18
N ILE A 382 -0.43 20.95 -14.90
CA ILE A 382 0.44 21.55 -13.87
C ILE A 382 1.80 20.89 -13.78
N LEU A 383 2.00 19.74 -14.45
CA LEU A 383 3.27 19.02 -14.44
C LEU A 383 4.16 19.45 -15.60
N GLN A 384 5.44 19.58 -15.32
CA GLN A 384 6.48 19.80 -16.32
C GLN A 384 7.62 18.80 -16.09
N ARG A 385 8.06 18.15 -17.17
CA ARG A 385 9.31 17.39 -17.09
C ARG A 385 10.49 18.32 -16.90
N VAL A 386 11.32 18.02 -15.93
CA VAL A 386 12.59 18.70 -15.67
C VAL A 386 13.73 17.78 -16.08
N ALA A 387 14.81 18.38 -16.61
CA ALA A 387 16.01 17.60 -16.92
C ALA A 387 16.56 17.01 -15.61
N ALA A 388 16.97 15.76 -15.64
CA ALA A 388 17.70 15.19 -14.52
C ALA A 388 18.93 16.05 -14.25
N THR A 389 19.00 16.63 -13.06
CA THR A 389 20.25 17.24 -12.58
C THR A 389 21.22 16.08 -12.35
N GLY A 390 22.25 15.98 -13.20
CA GLY A 390 23.29 14.96 -13.13
C GLY A 390 24.08 14.99 -11.82
#